data_5ca9f37e82923e05f72cf38d6530e704
#
_entry.id   5ca9f37e82923e05f72cf38d6530e704
#
_cell.length_a   1.000
_cell.length_b   1.000
_cell.length_c   1.000
_cell.angle_alpha   90.00
_cell.angle_beta   90.00
_cell.angle_gamma   90.00
#
_symmetry.space_group_name_H-M   'P 1'
#
loop_
_entity.id
_entity.type
_entity.pdbx_description
1 polymer ?
#
loop_
_entity_poly.entity_id
_entity_poly.type
_entity_poly.pdbx_seq_one_letter_code
_entity_poly.pdbx_strand_id
1 'polypeptide(L)'
;MKTIILGPPGTGKTTTLLNLVDEFLKDGIRPRQIGYFSFTKKAATEAADRAADKFGLDKENDLPFFRTLHSYAFNQLGMTKEKMMGRDDYKEFGEKCGIPIKTAKFSNEDGTFNSDNEYLTIINTAAVKRMDLLEYYDSRKNILDIERNTLFLLSEELKRFKEEKKLKDFNDLIEDFLLKETSNKFEVLFIDEAQDLSLLQWEMVRKIWSRAEKTYIAGDDDQAIFKWAGADVDHFIALKEE
;
A
#
# COMPACT_ATOMS: atom_id res chain seq x y z
N MET A 1 2.93 2.76 -22.37
CA MET A 1 3.45 1.38 -22.61
C MET A 1 3.59 0.67 -21.27
N LYS A 2 3.11 -0.60 -21.17
CA LYS A 2 3.20 -1.43 -19.96
C LYS A 2 4.15 -2.60 -20.20
N THR A 3 5.05 -2.90 -19.27
CA THR A 3 5.95 -4.05 -19.29
C THR A 3 5.86 -4.77 -17.94
N ILE A 4 5.59 -6.07 -17.95
CA ILE A 4 5.53 -6.91 -16.75
C ILE A 4 6.78 -7.77 -16.70
N ILE A 5 7.47 -7.77 -15.57
CA ILE A 5 8.69 -8.53 -15.28
C ILE A 5 8.35 -9.59 -14.22
N LEU A 6 8.39 -10.83 -14.62
CA LEU A 6 8.05 -11.96 -13.77
C LEU A 6 9.28 -12.80 -13.48
N GLY A 7 9.28 -13.41 -12.32
CA GLY A 7 10.29 -14.39 -11.96
C GLY A 7 10.25 -14.76 -10.48
N PRO A 8 10.74 -15.96 -10.12
CA PRO A 8 10.83 -16.39 -8.73
C PRO A 8 11.82 -15.54 -7.94
N PRO A 9 11.88 -15.69 -6.60
CA PRO A 9 12.82 -14.96 -5.76
C PRO A 9 14.26 -15.18 -6.21
N GLY A 10 15.08 -14.15 -6.05
CA GLY A 10 16.50 -14.24 -6.38
C GLY A 10 16.83 -14.20 -7.88
N THR A 11 15.85 -14.07 -8.77
CA THR A 11 16.09 -13.94 -10.23
C THR A 11 16.52 -12.55 -10.68
N GLY A 12 16.64 -11.61 -9.74
CA GLY A 12 17.13 -10.26 -10.05
C GLY A 12 16.07 -9.30 -10.60
N LYS A 13 14.78 -9.52 -10.33
CA LYS A 13 13.68 -8.59 -10.72
C LYS A 13 13.96 -7.15 -10.30
N THR A 14 14.18 -6.93 -8.99
CA THR A 14 14.54 -5.62 -8.45
C THR A 14 15.80 -5.07 -9.11
N THR A 15 16.84 -5.90 -9.32
CA THR A 15 18.06 -5.50 -10.03
C THR A 15 17.76 -5.07 -11.47
N THR A 16 16.85 -5.76 -12.16
CA THR A 16 16.41 -5.38 -13.50
C THR A 16 15.71 -4.02 -13.49
N LEU A 17 14.78 -3.78 -12.55
CA LEU A 17 14.14 -2.47 -12.40
C LEU A 17 15.17 -1.37 -12.12
N LEU A 18 16.13 -1.62 -11.23
CA LEU A 18 17.17 -0.66 -10.90
C LEU A 18 18.11 -0.38 -12.07
N ASN A 19 18.41 -1.37 -12.91
CA ASN A 19 19.17 -1.15 -14.15
C ASN A 19 18.39 -0.28 -15.14
N LEU A 20 17.09 -0.48 -15.27
CA LEU A 20 16.22 0.38 -16.08
C LEU A 20 16.17 1.82 -15.54
N VAL A 21 16.08 2.02 -14.22
CA VAL A 21 16.21 3.36 -13.60
C VAL A 21 17.52 4.03 -14.05
N ASP A 22 18.64 3.29 -13.96
CA ASP A 22 19.96 3.76 -14.39
C ASP A 22 20.00 4.17 -15.87
N GLU A 23 19.35 3.37 -16.74
CA GLU A 23 19.28 3.66 -18.18
C GLU A 23 18.48 4.95 -18.44
N PHE A 24 17.30 5.09 -17.84
CA PHE A 24 16.48 6.29 -18.01
C PHE A 24 17.13 7.55 -17.48
N LEU A 25 17.87 7.48 -16.36
CA LEU A 25 18.64 8.61 -15.84
C LEU A 25 19.80 8.98 -16.79
N LYS A 26 20.48 8.00 -17.41
CA LYS A 26 21.53 8.25 -18.42
C LYS A 26 20.95 8.85 -19.69
N ASP A 27 19.75 8.46 -20.08
CA ASP A 27 19.03 8.98 -21.25
C ASP A 27 18.48 10.41 -21.01
N GLY A 28 18.72 10.98 -19.83
CA GLY A 28 18.40 12.37 -19.49
C GLY A 28 17.00 12.57 -18.92
N ILE A 29 16.28 11.51 -18.57
CA ILE A 29 15.02 11.65 -17.84
C ILE A 29 15.32 12.21 -16.45
N ARG A 30 14.63 13.28 -16.08
CA ARG A 30 14.86 13.93 -14.78
C ARG A 30 14.42 13.02 -13.65
N PRO A 31 15.19 12.90 -12.54
CA PRO A 31 14.86 12.02 -11.41
C PRO A 31 13.44 12.20 -10.87
N ARG A 32 12.95 13.45 -10.82
CA ARG A 32 11.56 13.76 -10.39
C ARG A 32 10.46 13.35 -11.38
N GLN A 33 10.81 12.87 -12.54
CA GLN A 33 9.87 12.29 -13.53
C GLN A 33 9.80 10.77 -13.45
N ILE A 34 10.58 10.16 -12.56
CA ILE A 34 10.62 8.74 -12.27
C ILE A 34 9.87 8.47 -10.97
N GLY A 35 8.84 7.63 -11.02
CA GLY A 35 8.21 7.05 -9.84
C GLY A 35 8.71 5.64 -9.61
N TYR A 36 9.19 5.34 -8.41
CA TYR A 36 9.55 3.98 -7.99
C TYR A 36 8.79 3.64 -6.70
N PHE A 37 7.79 2.77 -6.84
CA PHE A 37 6.96 2.35 -5.72
C PHE A 37 7.18 0.89 -5.42
N SER A 38 7.49 0.58 -4.16
CA SER A 38 7.63 -0.78 -3.68
C SER A 38 6.66 -1.04 -2.53
N PHE A 39 6.30 -2.30 -2.33
CA PHE A 39 5.49 -2.72 -1.20
C PHE A 39 6.20 -2.42 0.13
N THR A 40 7.52 -2.69 0.23
CA THR A 40 8.28 -2.45 1.45
C THR A 40 9.09 -1.16 1.40
N LYS A 41 9.22 -0.51 2.57
CA LYS A 41 10.08 0.66 2.74
C LYS A 41 11.54 0.34 2.43
N LYS A 42 12.01 -0.86 2.83
CA LYS A 42 13.39 -1.30 2.60
C LYS A 42 13.72 -1.29 1.10
N ALA A 43 12.89 -1.92 0.27
CA ALA A 43 13.14 -1.98 -1.17
C ALA A 43 13.10 -0.60 -1.83
N ALA A 44 12.15 0.25 -1.44
CA ALA A 44 12.08 1.63 -1.93
C ALA A 44 13.33 2.45 -1.53
N THR A 45 13.83 2.28 -0.31
CA THR A 45 15.04 2.96 0.18
C THR A 45 16.28 2.46 -0.57
N GLU A 46 16.41 1.15 -0.78
CA GLU A 46 17.52 0.57 -1.54
C GLU A 46 17.59 1.12 -2.97
N ALA A 47 16.44 1.25 -3.62
CA ALA A 47 16.35 1.85 -4.95
C ALA A 47 16.80 3.32 -4.95
N ALA A 48 16.36 4.11 -3.96
CA ALA A 48 16.75 5.50 -3.81
C ALA A 48 18.27 5.63 -3.52
N ASP A 49 18.81 4.78 -2.63
CA ASP A 49 20.22 4.78 -2.27
C ASP A 49 21.11 4.50 -3.49
N ARG A 50 20.78 3.45 -4.24
CA ARG A 50 21.54 3.09 -5.44
C ARG A 50 21.52 4.20 -6.49
N ALA A 51 20.36 4.81 -6.75
CA ALA A 51 20.26 5.92 -7.70
C ALA A 51 21.05 7.15 -7.22
N ALA A 52 20.92 7.50 -5.92
CA ALA A 52 21.64 8.61 -5.32
C ALA A 52 23.17 8.44 -5.40
N ASP A 53 23.66 7.29 -4.97
CA ASP A 53 25.11 7.00 -4.96
C ASP A 53 25.71 7.01 -6.37
N LYS A 54 25.00 6.44 -7.33
CA LYS A 54 25.49 6.27 -8.70
C LYS A 54 25.50 7.57 -9.50
N PHE A 55 24.52 8.44 -9.28
CA PHE A 55 24.31 9.66 -10.06
C PHE A 55 24.57 10.93 -9.27
N GLY A 56 25.01 10.84 -8.01
CA GLY A 56 25.27 11.98 -7.15
C GLY A 56 24.01 12.79 -6.82
N LEU A 57 22.87 12.11 -6.64
CA LEU A 57 21.57 12.71 -6.39
C LEU A 57 21.28 12.83 -4.89
N ASP A 58 20.53 13.86 -4.51
CA ASP A 58 19.95 13.96 -3.16
C ASP A 58 18.62 13.19 -3.09
N LYS A 59 18.53 12.27 -2.11
CA LYS A 59 17.35 11.39 -1.99
C LYS A 59 16.06 12.14 -1.72
N GLU A 60 16.11 13.18 -0.90
CA GLU A 60 14.91 13.91 -0.50
C GLU A 60 14.46 14.89 -1.58
N ASN A 61 15.43 15.55 -2.21
CA ASN A 61 15.17 16.59 -3.19
C ASN A 61 15.02 16.04 -4.60
N ASP A 62 15.86 15.09 -5.02
CA ASP A 62 15.87 14.59 -6.40
C ASP A 62 15.02 13.35 -6.60
N LEU A 63 14.91 12.48 -5.57
CA LEU A 63 14.19 11.21 -5.64
C LEU A 63 12.91 11.18 -4.76
N PRO A 64 12.05 12.22 -4.79
CA PRO A 64 10.89 12.32 -3.89
C PRO A 64 9.84 11.23 -4.10
N PHE A 65 9.93 10.49 -5.19
CA PHE A 65 8.96 9.45 -5.58
C PHE A 65 9.51 8.02 -5.51
N PHE A 66 10.65 7.81 -4.84
CA PHE A 66 11.19 6.50 -4.51
C PHE A 66 10.71 6.10 -3.11
N ARG A 67 9.53 5.47 -3.00
CA ARG A 67 8.87 5.22 -1.70
C ARG A 67 7.78 4.16 -1.76
N THR A 68 7.16 3.86 -0.62
CA THR A 68 5.95 3.02 -0.60
C THR A 68 4.72 3.81 -1.04
N LEU A 69 3.67 3.12 -1.50
CA LEU A 69 2.40 3.74 -1.88
C LEU A 69 1.79 4.56 -0.73
N HIS A 70 1.80 4.03 0.49
CA HIS A 70 1.30 4.75 1.67
C HIS A 70 2.10 6.03 1.95
N SER A 71 3.43 5.97 1.87
CA SER A 71 4.28 7.15 2.04
C SER A 71 4.03 8.20 0.94
N TYR A 72 3.74 7.76 -0.28
CA TYR A 72 3.37 8.66 -1.37
C TYR A 72 2.01 9.31 -1.10
N ALA A 73 0.98 8.54 -0.73
CA ALA A 73 -0.33 9.09 -0.37
C ALA A 73 -0.23 10.08 0.79
N PHE A 74 0.50 9.72 1.86
CA PHE A 74 0.74 10.59 3.01
C PHE A 74 1.28 11.97 2.62
N ASN A 75 2.29 12.00 1.75
CA ASN A 75 2.88 13.26 1.30
C ASN A 75 1.96 14.02 0.34
N GLN A 76 1.29 13.33 -0.57
CA GLN A 76 0.36 13.95 -1.52
C GLN A 76 -0.85 14.59 -0.85
N LEU A 77 -1.25 14.09 0.31
CA LEU A 77 -2.35 14.61 1.12
C LEU A 77 -1.90 15.67 2.13
N GLY A 78 -0.60 15.94 2.26
CA GLY A 78 -0.06 16.84 3.28
C GLY A 78 -0.37 16.38 4.70
N MET A 79 -0.39 15.07 4.92
CA MET A 79 -0.68 14.49 6.23
C MET A 79 0.46 14.70 7.21
N THR A 80 0.14 14.70 8.49
CA THR A 80 1.11 14.74 9.59
C THR A 80 0.96 13.49 10.47
N LYS A 81 2.03 13.15 11.20
CA LYS A 81 2.02 11.93 12.04
C LYS A 81 0.96 11.97 13.14
N GLU A 82 0.67 13.14 13.67
CA GLU A 82 -0.32 13.37 14.74
C GLU A 82 -1.76 13.09 14.26
N LYS A 83 -1.99 13.09 12.95
CA LYS A 83 -3.28 12.75 12.34
C LYS A 83 -3.39 11.26 11.97
N MET A 84 -2.32 10.50 12.17
CA MET A 84 -2.33 9.07 11.91
C MET A 84 -2.72 8.29 13.16
N MET A 85 -3.68 7.38 13.01
CA MET A 85 -4.13 6.49 14.07
C MET A 85 -3.00 5.56 14.51
N GLY A 86 -2.58 5.69 15.76
CA GLY A 86 -1.50 4.93 16.36
C GLY A 86 -2.00 3.84 17.32
N ARG A 87 -1.06 3.15 17.96
CA ARG A 87 -1.36 2.08 18.93
C ARG A 87 -2.23 2.57 20.08
N ASP A 88 -1.95 3.75 20.61
CA ASP A 88 -2.67 4.29 21.76
C ASP A 88 -4.11 4.67 21.40
N ASP A 89 -4.35 5.14 20.16
CA ASP A 89 -5.70 5.43 19.68
C ASP A 89 -6.53 4.15 19.53
N TYR A 90 -5.95 3.05 19.03
CA TYR A 90 -6.63 1.75 18.98
C TYR A 90 -6.94 1.23 20.38
N LYS A 91 -6.04 1.42 21.34
CA LYS A 91 -6.29 1.04 22.74
C LYS A 91 -7.45 1.83 23.34
N GLU A 92 -7.46 3.15 23.16
CA GLU A 92 -8.54 4.03 23.60
C GLU A 92 -9.87 3.64 22.93
N PHE A 93 -9.86 3.37 21.62
CA PHE A 93 -11.03 2.85 20.93
C PHE A 93 -11.55 1.56 21.57
N GLY A 94 -10.65 0.61 21.87
CA GLY A 94 -11.01 -0.63 22.56
C GLY A 94 -11.64 -0.40 23.93
N GLU A 95 -11.08 0.49 24.73
CA GLU A 95 -11.63 0.87 26.04
C GLU A 95 -13.03 1.50 25.90
N LYS A 96 -13.22 2.39 24.92
CA LYS A 96 -14.52 3.03 24.63
C LYS A 96 -15.57 2.00 24.23
N CYS A 97 -15.21 0.99 23.46
CA CYS A 97 -16.12 -0.05 22.96
C CYS A 97 -16.26 -1.26 23.90
N GLY A 98 -15.52 -1.32 24.99
CA GLY A 98 -15.52 -2.46 25.91
C GLY A 98 -14.92 -3.74 25.30
N ILE A 99 -14.03 -3.61 24.30
CA ILE A 99 -13.33 -4.74 23.67
C ILE A 99 -11.83 -4.70 24.02
N PRO A 100 -11.22 -5.84 24.36
CA PRO A 100 -9.78 -5.87 24.64
C PRO A 100 -8.98 -5.74 23.35
N ILE A 101 -8.12 -4.72 23.28
CA ILE A 101 -7.13 -4.54 22.21
C ILE A 101 -5.77 -4.36 22.87
N LYS A 102 -4.92 -5.37 22.79
CA LYS A 102 -3.54 -5.32 23.29
C LYS A 102 -2.59 -4.83 22.21
N THR A 103 -2.85 -5.23 20.98
CA THR A 103 -2.03 -4.90 19.82
C THR A 103 -2.92 -4.54 18.65
N ALA A 104 -2.81 -3.31 18.17
CA ALA A 104 -3.37 -2.90 16.89
C ALA A 104 -2.51 -1.79 16.31
N LYS A 105 -1.92 -2.03 15.14
CA LYS A 105 -1.07 -1.04 14.45
C LYS A 105 -0.86 -1.43 13.00
N PHE A 106 -0.57 -0.45 12.18
CA PHE A 106 0.02 -0.66 10.86
C PHE A 106 1.55 -0.76 10.97
N SER A 107 2.12 -1.65 10.19
CA SER A 107 3.56 -1.77 10.05
C SER A 107 4.11 -0.56 9.29
N ASN A 108 5.18 0.06 9.79
CA ASN A 108 5.88 1.15 9.11
C ASN A 108 6.73 0.67 7.92
N GLU A 109 6.94 -0.64 7.78
CA GLU A 109 7.76 -1.24 6.73
C GLU A 109 6.96 -1.43 5.43
N ASP A 110 5.78 -2.05 5.54
CA ASP A 110 4.98 -2.52 4.43
C ASP A 110 3.51 -2.04 4.48
N GLY A 111 3.09 -1.37 5.56
CA GLY A 111 1.71 -0.90 5.73
C GLY A 111 0.71 -2.01 6.07
N THR A 112 1.17 -3.22 6.42
CA THR A 112 0.26 -4.29 6.86
C THR A 112 -0.33 -3.99 8.23
N PHE A 113 -1.62 -4.29 8.37
CA PHE A 113 -2.31 -4.16 9.65
C PHE A 113 -2.11 -5.42 10.51
N ASN A 114 -1.71 -5.22 11.75
CA ASN A 114 -1.53 -6.29 12.73
C ASN A 114 -2.36 -5.98 13.97
N SER A 115 -3.25 -6.90 14.36
CA SER A 115 -4.07 -6.80 15.56
C SER A 115 -4.27 -8.16 16.20
N ASP A 116 -4.36 -8.20 17.53
CA ASP A 116 -4.81 -9.35 18.30
C ASP A 116 -6.35 -9.40 18.42
N ASN A 117 -7.03 -8.40 17.89
CA ASN A 117 -8.49 -8.34 17.88
C ASN A 117 -9.05 -8.74 16.51
N GLU A 118 -9.84 -9.82 16.48
CA GLU A 118 -10.37 -10.40 15.25
C GLU A 118 -11.32 -9.46 14.51
N TYR A 119 -12.15 -8.69 15.23
CA TYR A 119 -13.04 -7.70 14.61
C TYR A 119 -12.26 -6.67 13.80
N LEU A 120 -11.19 -6.09 14.37
CA LEU A 120 -10.37 -5.11 13.67
C LEU A 120 -9.65 -5.74 12.46
N THR A 121 -9.19 -6.98 12.59
CA THR A 121 -8.56 -7.71 11.49
C THR A 121 -9.54 -7.91 10.33
N ILE A 122 -10.79 -8.28 10.61
CA ILE A 122 -11.84 -8.47 9.59
C ILE A 122 -12.21 -7.13 8.94
N ILE A 123 -12.42 -6.07 9.73
CA ILE A 123 -12.70 -4.73 9.22
C ILE A 123 -11.59 -4.28 8.25
N ASN A 124 -10.33 -4.41 8.66
CA ASN A 124 -9.20 -4.05 7.80
C ASN A 124 -9.13 -4.92 6.53
N THR A 125 -9.30 -6.25 6.67
CA THR A 125 -9.17 -7.16 5.53
C THR A 125 -10.27 -6.93 4.49
N ALA A 126 -11.50 -6.67 4.92
CA ALA A 126 -12.59 -6.31 4.01
C ALA A 126 -12.27 -5.03 3.23
N ALA A 127 -11.75 -4.00 3.93
CA ALA A 127 -11.38 -2.73 3.32
C ALA A 127 -10.29 -2.90 2.25
N VAL A 128 -9.17 -3.58 2.56
CA VAL A 128 -8.07 -3.75 1.59
C VAL A 128 -8.44 -4.66 0.42
N LYS A 129 -9.43 -5.57 0.60
CA LYS A 129 -10.00 -6.40 -0.46
C LYS A 129 -11.13 -5.72 -1.24
N ARG A 130 -11.50 -4.49 -0.89
CA ARG A 130 -12.60 -3.75 -1.54
C ARG A 130 -13.93 -4.50 -1.51
N MET A 131 -14.17 -5.27 -0.44
CA MET A 131 -15.39 -6.02 -0.23
C MET A 131 -16.28 -5.31 0.80
N ASP A 132 -17.60 -5.44 0.64
CA ASP A 132 -18.52 -5.09 1.73
C ASP A 132 -18.19 -5.91 2.98
N LEU A 133 -18.18 -5.25 4.15
CA LEU A 133 -17.78 -5.87 5.41
C LEU A 133 -18.63 -7.10 5.75
N LEU A 134 -19.94 -6.98 5.56
CA LEU A 134 -20.87 -8.06 5.94
C LEU A 134 -20.86 -9.18 4.90
N GLU A 135 -20.67 -8.87 3.62
CA GLU A 135 -20.46 -9.89 2.58
C GLU A 135 -19.15 -10.66 2.84
N TYR A 136 -18.06 -9.95 3.20
CA TYR A 136 -16.80 -10.60 3.56
C TYR A 136 -16.98 -11.52 4.78
N TYR A 137 -17.65 -11.03 5.84
CA TYR A 137 -17.98 -11.85 7.01
C TYR A 137 -18.80 -13.08 6.64
N ASP A 138 -19.90 -12.91 5.88
CA ASP A 138 -20.81 -13.99 5.51
C ASP A 138 -20.09 -15.08 4.67
N SER A 139 -19.10 -14.71 3.87
CA SER A 139 -18.26 -15.66 3.13
C SER A 139 -17.35 -16.51 4.03
N ARG A 140 -17.14 -16.11 5.28
CA ARG A 140 -16.22 -16.74 6.24
C ARG A 140 -16.85 -17.12 7.57
N LYS A 141 -18.14 -16.96 7.74
CA LYS A 141 -18.87 -17.19 9.00
C LYS A 141 -18.62 -18.55 9.67
N ASN A 142 -18.26 -19.57 8.88
CA ASN A 142 -18.00 -20.92 9.40
C ASN A 142 -16.65 -21.09 10.09
N ILE A 143 -15.74 -20.12 9.93
CA ILE A 143 -14.38 -20.12 10.49
C ILE A 143 -14.10 -18.93 11.41
N LEU A 144 -15.00 -17.97 11.49
CA LEU A 144 -14.88 -16.80 12.35
C LEU A 144 -15.65 -17.04 13.65
N ASP A 145 -15.01 -16.78 14.79
CA ASP A 145 -15.64 -16.85 16.12
C ASP A 145 -16.00 -15.44 16.62
N ILE A 146 -16.67 -14.67 15.76
CA ILE A 146 -17.13 -13.30 16.07
C ILE A 146 -18.59 -13.13 15.67
N GLU A 147 -19.27 -12.20 16.34
CA GLU A 147 -20.66 -11.91 16.11
C GLU A 147 -20.86 -10.84 15.04
N ARG A 148 -21.72 -11.10 14.05
CA ARG A 148 -21.99 -10.26 12.88
C ARG A 148 -22.47 -8.84 13.26
N ASN A 149 -23.41 -8.73 14.20
CA ASN A 149 -23.95 -7.44 14.61
C ASN A 149 -22.90 -6.61 15.35
N THR A 150 -22.12 -7.25 16.22
CA THR A 150 -21.01 -6.62 16.92
C THR A 150 -19.94 -6.13 15.94
N LEU A 151 -19.62 -6.92 14.91
CA LEU A 151 -18.69 -6.50 13.86
C LEU A 151 -19.16 -5.22 13.15
N PHE A 152 -20.45 -5.19 12.75
CA PHE A 152 -21.03 -4.01 12.12
C PHE A 152 -20.97 -2.78 13.03
N LEU A 153 -21.43 -2.90 14.28
CA LEU A 153 -21.42 -1.80 15.25
C LEU A 153 -20.00 -1.27 15.51
N LEU A 154 -19.03 -2.17 15.67
CA LEU A 154 -17.63 -1.78 15.86
C LEU A 154 -17.04 -1.07 14.63
N SER A 155 -17.42 -1.48 13.43
CA SER A 155 -16.96 -0.80 12.21
C SER A 155 -17.49 0.63 12.11
N GLU A 156 -18.77 0.84 12.44
CA GLU A 156 -19.37 2.18 12.44
C GLU A 156 -18.80 3.05 13.56
N GLU A 157 -18.56 2.47 14.74
CA GLU A 157 -17.96 3.20 15.85
C GLU A 157 -16.50 3.57 15.58
N LEU A 158 -15.73 2.70 14.88
CA LEU A 158 -14.36 3.03 14.45
C LEU A 158 -14.34 4.19 13.46
N LYS A 159 -15.26 4.23 12.51
CA LYS A 159 -15.40 5.39 11.60
C LYS A 159 -15.67 6.67 12.38
N ARG A 160 -16.67 6.64 13.28
CA ARG A 160 -17.02 7.78 14.13
C ARG A 160 -15.85 8.24 14.99
N PHE A 161 -15.15 7.30 15.64
CA PHE A 161 -13.97 7.60 16.46
C PHE A 161 -12.88 8.32 15.65
N LYS A 162 -12.59 7.84 14.44
CA LYS A 162 -11.62 8.49 13.54
C LYS A 162 -12.08 9.90 13.15
N GLU A 163 -13.36 10.10 12.85
CA GLU A 163 -13.94 11.40 12.49
C GLU A 163 -13.88 12.39 13.68
N GLU A 164 -14.32 11.99 14.87
CA GLU A 164 -14.32 12.81 16.10
C GLU A 164 -12.90 13.29 16.44
N LYS A 165 -11.91 12.41 16.34
CA LYS A 165 -10.52 12.73 16.63
C LYS A 165 -9.74 13.29 15.44
N LYS A 166 -10.34 13.34 14.25
CA LYS A 166 -9.70 13.74 12.98
C LYS A 166 -8.47 12.90 12.66
N LEU A 167 -8.56 11.61 12.96
CA LEU A 167 -7.54 10.61 12.69
C LEU A 167 -7.81 9.88 11.37
N LYS A 168 -6.75 9.41 10.76
CA LYS A 168 -6.77 8.55 9.58
C LYS A 168 -5.90 7.32 9.83
N ASP A 169 -6.30 6.18 9.32
CA ASP A 169 -5.42 5.01 9.24
C ASP A 169 -4.77 4.90 7.84
N PHE A 170 -4.01 3.84 7.61
CA PHE A 170 -3.30 3.66 6.34
C PHE A 170 -4.25 3.38 5.16
N ASN A 171 -5.39 2.74 5.41
CA ASN A 171 -6.39 2.53 4.37
C ASN A 171 -7.05 3.85 3.99
N ASP A 172 -7.40 4.68 4.99
CA ASP A 172 -7.96 6.01 4.75
C ASP A 172 -7.02 6.88 3.90
N LEU A 173 -5.68 6.75 4.05
CA LEU A 173 -4.74 7.48 3.20
C LEU A 173 -4.90 7.12 1.71
N ILE A 174 -5.05 5.84 1.41
CA ILE A 174 -5.22 5.41 0.02
C ILE A 174 -6.59 5.82 -0.49
N GLU A 175 -7.65 5.68 0.32
CA GLU A 175 -9.01 6.12 -0.03
C GLU A 175 -9.05 7.63 -0.34
N ASP A 176 -8.49 8.45 0.56
CA ASP A 176 -8.43 9.89 0.36
C ASP A 176 -7.60 10.27 -0.88
N PHE A 177 -6.51 9.53 -1.15
CA PHE A 177 -5.73 9.72 -2.37
C PHE A 177 -6.53 9.36 -3.62
N LEU A 178 -7.35 8.32 -3.57
CA LEU A 178 -8.22 7.94 -4.69
C LEU A 178 -9.27 9.01 -4.99
N LEU A 179 -9.74 9.75 -3.99
CA LEU A 179 -10.68 10.87 -4.16
C LEU A 179 -10.03 12.14 -4.73
N LYS A 180 -8.69 12.27 -4.69
CA LYS A 180 -8.00 13.42 -5.29
C LYS A 180 -8.23 13.47 -6.80
N GLU A 181 -8.48 14.65 -7.33
CA GLU A 181 -8.68 14.83 -8.78
C GLU A 181 -7.41 14.54 -9.60
N THR A 182 -6.25 14.87 -9.05
CA THR A 182 -4.96 14.75 -9.76
C THR A 182 -3.90 14.01 -8.97
N SER A 183 -3.04 13.28 -9.67
CA SER A 183 -1.78 12.73 -9.17
C SER A 183 -0.61 13.25 -10.01
N ASN A 184 0.63 13.03 -9.57
CA ASN A 184 1.81 13.37 -10.37
C ASN A 184 1.79 12.68 -11.74
N LYS A 185 2.36 13.35 -12.74
CA LYS A 185 2.63 12.75 -14.04
C LYS A 185 4.07 12.22 -14.04
N PHE A 186 4.25 10.96 -14.46
CA PHE A 186 5.55 10.32 -14.57
C PHE A 186 5.89 10.02 -16.03
N GLU A 187 7.14 10.19 -16.42
CA GLU A 187 7.63 9.65 -17.69
C GLU A 187 7.85 8.14 -17.57
N VAL A 188 8.38 7.73 -16.40
CA VAL A 188 8.57 6.30 -16.10
C VAL A 188 8.07 5.98 -14.70
N LEU A 189 7.33 4.89 -14.61
CA LEU A 189 6.80 4.35 -13.36
C LEU A 189 7.29 2.92 -13.15
N PHE A 190 7.85 2.66 -11.99
CA PHE A 190 8.24 1.33 -11.53
C PHE A 190 7.39 0.91 -10.34
N ILE A 191 6.87 -0.31 -10.41
CA ILE A 191 6.17 -0.99 -9.31
C ILE A 191 6.94 -2.27 -8.99
N ASP A 192 7.48 -2.37 -7.79
CA ASP A 192 8.23 -3.54 -7.32
C ASP A 192 7.45 -4.31 -6.26
N GLU A 193 7.65 -5.62 -6.18
CA GLU A 193 6.93 -6.56 -5.32
C GLU A 193 5.40 -6.49 -5.50
N ALA A 194 4.97 -6.43 -6.74
CA ALA A 194 3.58 -6.20 -7.12
C ALA A 194 2.62 -7.31 -6.67
N GLN A 195 3.10 -8.55 -6.46
CA GLN A 195 2.31 -9.67 -5.95
C GLN A 195 1.80 -9.47 -4.51
N ASP A 196 2.43 -8.57 -3.75
CA ASP A 196 2.08 -8.31 -2.36
C ASP A 196 1.04 -7.19 -2.20
N LEU A 197 0.67 -6.51 -3.29
CA LEU A 197 -0.29 -5.42 -3.27
C LEU A 197 -1.72 -5.93 -3.06
N SER A 198 -2.48 -5.25 -2.18
CA SER A 198 -3.92 -5.44 -2.01
C SER A 198 -4.71 -4.80 -3.16
N LEU A 199 -6.00 -5.15 -3.31
CA LEU A 199 -6.87 -4.50 -4.30
C LEU A 199 -6.94 -2.99 -4.10
N LEU A 200 -7.04 -2.51 -2.86
CA LEU A 200 -7.03 -1.08 -2.55
C LEU A 200 -5.75 -0.40 -3.05
N GLN A 201 -4.58 -1.03 -2.86
CA GLN A 201 -3.31 -0.53 -3.37
C GLN A 201 -3.24 -0.60 -4.90
N TRP A 202 -3.83 -1.63 -5.52
CA TRP A 202 -3.92 -1.73 -6.98
C TRP A 202 -4.77 -0.62 -7.59
N GLU A 203 -5.87 -0.20 -6.97
CA GLU A 203 -6.64 0.97 -7.42
C GLU A 203 -5.77 2.23 -7.41
N MET A 204 -4.97 2.42 -6.36
CA MET A 204 -4.00 3.52 -6.30
C MET A 204 -2.96 3.44 -7.41
N VAL A 205 -2.36 2.26 -7.63
CA VAL A 205 -1.40 2.03 -8.72
C VAL A 205 -2.03 2.34 -10.08
N ARG A 206 -3.25 1.87 -10.35
CA ARG A 206 -3.98 2.16 -11.60
C ARG A 206 -4.18 3.65 -11.82
N LYS A 207 -4.50 4.40 -10.75
CA LYS A 207 -4.65 5.86 -10.81
C LYS A 207 -3.33 6.56 -11.15
N ILE A 208 -2.22 6.14 -10.53
CA ILE A 208 -0.88 6.69 -10.81
C ILE A 208 -0.44 6.30 -12.24
N TRP A 209 -0.60 5.05 -12.59
CA TRP A 209 -0.24 4.49 -13.88
C TRP A 209 -0.96 5.15 -15.06
N SER A 210 -2.25 5.47 -14.92
CA SER A 210 -3.02 6.16 -15.97
C SER A 210 -2.39 7.47 -16.43
N ARG A 211 -1.43 8.00 -15.68
CA ARG A 211 -0.70 9.26 -15.94
C ARG A 211 0.80 9.06 -16.20
N ALA A 212 1.24 7.83 -16.38
CA ALA A 212 2.63 7.49 -16.71
C ALA A 212 2.75 7.15 -18.19
N GLU A 213 3.88 7.53 -18.83
CA GLU A 213 4.13 7.22 -20.24
C GLU A 213 4.63 5.78 -20.40
N LYS A 214 5.52 5.35 -19.51
CA LYS A 214 6.04 3.98 -19.45
C LYS A 214 5.85 3.43 -18.05
N THR A 215 5.44 2.16 -17.95
CA THR A 215 5.24 1.50 -16.66
C THR A 215 5.87 0.11 -16.67
N TYR A 216 6.68 -0.15 -15.67
CA TYR A 216 7.33 -1.44 -15.41
C TYR A 216 6.82 -1.99 -14.10
N ILE A 217 6.26 -3.20 -14.12
CA ILE A 217 5.68 -3.86 -12.95
C ILE A 217 6.44 -5.16 -12.74
N ALA A 218 7.10 -5.31 -11.61
CA ALA A 218 7.83 -6.52 -11.25
C ALA A 218 7.16 -7.25 -10.08
N GLY A 219 7.09 -8.56 -10.18
CA GLY A 219 6.50 -9.40 -9.15
C GLY A 219 6.75 -10.88 -9.38
N ASP A 220 6.34 -11.67 -8.41
CA ASP A 220 6.44 -13.13 -8.39
C ASP A 220 5.03 -13.71 -8.33
N ASP A 221 4.61 -14.41 -9.36
CA ASP A 221 3.29 -15.03 -9.43
C ASP A 221 3.16 -16.31 -8.59
N ASP A 222 4.28 -16.92 -8.20
CA ASP A 222 4.31 -18.12 -7.36
C ASP A 222 4.37 -17.80 -5.86
N GLN A 223 4.66 -16.55 -5.47
CA GLN A 223 4.87 -16.14 -4.07
C GLN A 223 3.96 -14.98 -3.63
N ALA A 224 2.76 -15.31 -3.19
CA ALA A 224 1.98 -14.36 -2.39
C ALA A 224 2.07 -14.70 -0.91
N ILE A 225 3.08 -14.19 -0.24
CA ILE A 225 3.29 -14.41 1.19
C ILE A 225 2.23 -13.63 2.01
N PHE A 226 1.74 -12.52 1.49
CA PHE A 226 0.81 -11.61 2.17
C PHE A 226 -0.67 -11.81 1.81
N LYS A 227 -1.06 -12.97 1.26
CA LYS A 227 -2.50 -13.30 1.04
C LYS A 227 -3.36 -13.11 2.29
N TRP A 228 -2.83 -13.43 3.46
CA TRP A 228 -3.50 -13.23 4.75
C TRP A 228 -3.72 -11.74 5.10
N ALA A 229 -2.86 -10.85 4.60
CA ALA A 229 -2.96 -9.41 4.78
C ALA A 229 -3.77 -8.70 3.67
N GLY A 230 -4.34 -9.47 2.73
CA GLY A 230 -5.19 -8.95 1.67
C GLY A 230 -4.51 -8.80 0.31
N ALA A 231 -3.27 -9.28 0.13
CA ALA A 231 -2.63 -9.30 -1.19
C ALA A 231 -3.48 -10.05 -2.22
N ASP A 232 -3.60 -9.47 -3.42
CA ASP A 232 -4.38 -10.02 -4.52
C ASP A 232 -3.47 -10.39 -5.69
N VAL A 233 -3.00 -11.65 -5.67
CA VAL A 233 -2.15 -12.21 -6.72
C VAL A 233 -2.92 -12.46 -8.00
N ASP A 234 -4.19 -12.83 -7.88
CA ASP A 234 -5.03 -13.12 -9.04
C ASP A 234 -5.18 -11.86 -9.89
N HIS A 235 -5.26 -10.69 -9.24
CA HIS A 235 -5.25 -9.41 -9.93
C HIS A 235 -3.92 -9.15 -10.66
N PHE A 236 -2.80 -9.45 -9.99
CA PHE A 236 -1.47 -9.31 -10.62
C PHE A 236 -1.29 -10.26 -11.83
N ILE A 237 -1.78 -11.50 -11.70
CA ILE A 237 -1.75 -12.47 -12.81
C ILE A 237 -2.62 -11.99 -13.97
N ALA A 238 -3.81 -11.47 -13.70
CA ALA A 238 -4.72 -10.97 -14.74
C ALA A 238 -4.13 -9.81 -15.55
N LEU A 239 -3.22 -9.02 -14.98
CA LEU A 239 -2.51 -7.96 -15.71
C LEU A 239 -1.63 -8.47 -16.85
N LYS A 240 -1.30 -9.78 -16.90
CA LYS A 240 -0.55 -10.38 -18.02
C LYS A 240 -1.39 -10.45 -19.29
N GLU A 241 -2.70 -10.51 -19.15
CA GLU A 241 -3.64 -10.70 -20.26
C GLU A 241 -4.16 -9.37 -20.82
N GLU A 242 -3.94 -8.25 -20.12
CA GLU A 242 -4.25 -6.88 -20.53
C GLU A 242 -3.09 -6.25 -21.35
#